data_5b65bf4f1379d6b88436547135783d11
#
_entry.id   5b65bf4f1379d6b88436547135783d11
#
_cell.length_a   1.000
_cell.length_b   1.000
_cell.length_c   1.000
_cell.angle_alpha   90.00
_cell.angle_beta   90.00
_cell.angle_gamma   90.00
#
_symmetry.space_group_name_H-M   'P 1'
#
loop_
_entity.id
_entity.type
_entity.pdbx_description
1 polymer ?
#
loop_
_entity_poly.entity_id
_entity_poly.type
_entity_poly.pdbx_seq_one_letter_code
_entity_poly.pdbx_strand_id
1 'polypeptide(L)'
;MQYIVKEGDTLQKIADYYGISVDKLKEYNQITDNELDVGIVINIPYESPLEYYVVNDGDDLYSIANKYSIPVEFIAKLNGLKVGEYIYPKQELLVPKKGYKIYLTSKGDSINSISNKLNKSVNDIIDNNKELYLIENQLIVYKEK
;
A
#
# COMPACT_ATOMS: atom_id res chain seq x y z
N MET A 1 -7.82 -10.49 -2.69
CA MET A 1 -7.22 -11.07 -3.90
C MET A 1 -7.25 -12.59 -3.78
N GLN A 2 -7.38 -13.34 -4.90
CA GLN A 2 -7.38 -14.81 -4.88
C GLN A 2 -6.03 -15.35 -5.36
N TYR A 3 -5.56 -16.41 -4.72
CA TYR A 3 -4.34 -17.12 -5.07
C TYR A 3 -4.64 -18.63 -5.22
N ILE A 4 -4.15 -19.24 -6.28
CA ILE A 4 -4.26 -20.68 -6.52
C ILE A 4 -2.97 -21.32 -6.01
N VAL A 5 -3.09 -22.24 -5.06
CA VAL A 5 -1.96 -22.95 -4.45
C VAL A 5 -1.26 -23.81 -5.50
N LYS A 6 0.05 -23.69 -5.58
CA LYS A 6 0.93 -24.41 -6.52
C LYS A 6 1.74 -25.47 -5.78
N GLU A 7 2.29 -26.40 -6.55
CA GLU A 7 3.21 -27.41 -6.01
C GLU A 7 4.42 -26.75 -5.32
N GLY A 8 4.71 -27.19 -4.10
CA GLY A 8 5.78 -26.63 -3.27
C GLY A 8 5.42 -25.38 -2.48
N ASP A 9 4.20 -24.88 -2.57
CA ASP A 9 3.71 -23.80 -1.73
C ASP A 9 3.51 -24.28 -0.29
N THR A 10 3.73 -23.36 0.64
CA THR A 10 3.36 -23.50 2.06
C THR A 10 2.69 -22.23 2.52
N LEU A 11 1.89 -22.31 3.57
CA LEU A 11 1.29 -21.11 4.19
C LEU A 11 2.34 -20.04 4.52
N GLN A 12 3.52 -20.47 5.00
CA GLN A 12 4.61 -19.56 5.33
C GLN A 12 5.13 -18.85 4.08
N LYS A 13 5.42 -19.58 2.99
CA LYS A 13 5.91 -18.97 1.74
C LYS A 13 4.91 -17.98 1.15
N ILE A 14 3.62 -18.33 1.17
CA ILE A 14 2.56 -17.47 0.66
C ILE A 14 2.41 -16.23 1.55
N ALA A 15 2.37 -16.42 2.87
CA ALA A 15 2.28 -15.31 3.82
C ALA A 15 3.47 -14.35 3.69
N ASP A 16 4.69 -14.87 3.59
CA ASP A 16 5.91 -14.07 3.39
C ASP A 16 5.87 -13.30 2.07
N TYR A 17 5.42 -13.97 0.99
CA TYR A 17 5.30 -13.34 -0.32
C TYR A 17 4.35 -12.14 -0.32
N TYR A 18 3.21 -12.27 0.38
CA TYR A 18 2.21 -11.20 0.48
C TYR A 18 2.40 -10.27 1.69
N GLY A 19 3.46 -10.47 2.49
CA GLY A 19 3.79 -9.60 3.62
C GLY A 19 2.77 -9.62 4.75
N ILE A 20 2.08 -10.74 4.95
CA ILE A 20 1.08 -10.98 6.00
C ILE A 20 1.55 -12.08 6.94
N SER A 21 0.96 -12.18 8.13
CA SER A 21 1.24 -13.31 9.02
C SER A 21 0.51 -14.57 8.58
N VAL A 22 1.09 -15.73 8.87
CA VAL A 22 0.43 -17.05 8.63
C VAL A 22 -0.89 -17.12 9.37
N ASP A 23 -0.94 -16.64 10.62
CA ASP A 23 -2.16 -16.66 11.43
C ASP A 23 -3.28 -15.86 10.77
N LYS A 24 -2.97 -14.69 10.23
CA LYS A 24 -3.93 -13.86 9.50
C LYS A 24 -4.41 -14.52 8.21
N LEU A 25 -3.51 -15.18 7.46
CA LEU A 25 -3.86 -15.94 6.26
C LEU A 25 -4.78 -17.09 6.60
N LYS A 26 -4.49 -17.84 7.69
CA LYS A 26 -5.31 -18.95 8.19
C LYS A 26 -6.69 -18.47 8.65
N GLU A 27 -6.75 -17.45 9.48
CA GLU A 27 -8.00 -16.89 9.99
C GLU A 27 -8.92 -16.43 8.84
N TYR A 28 -8.35 -15.71 7.88
CA TYR A 28 -9.12 -15.17 6.75
C TYR A 28 -9.69 -16.25 5.83
N ASN A 29 -9.04 -17.42 5.76
CA ASN A 29 -9.44 -18.57 4.94
C ASN A 29 -10.06 -19.72 5.75
N GLN A 30 -10.19 -19.58 7.07
CA GLN A 30 -10.69 -20.62 7.96
C GLN A 30 -9.86 -21.92 7.88
N ILE A 31 -8.54 -21.79 7.66
CA ILE A 31 -7.60 -22.92 7.58
C ILE A 31 -7.19 -23.30 9.00
N THR A 32 -7.44 -24.55 9.40
CA THR A 32 -7.16 -25.05 10.76
C THR A 32 -5.80 -25.71 10.89
N ASP A 33 -5.33 -26.36 9.84
CA ASP A 33 -4.03 -27.02 9.78
C ASP A 33 -3.00 -26.24 8.96
N ASN A 34 -1.84 -26.84 8.72
CA ASN A 34 -0.77 -26.20 7.94
C ASN A 34 -0.63 -26.81 6.54
N GLU A 35 -1.47 -27.76 6.18
CA GLU A 35 -1.42 -28.43 4.88
C GLU A 35 -2.27 -27.65 3.87
N LEU A 36 -1.75 -27.52 2.67
CA LEU A 36 -2.42 -26.90 1.54
C LEU A 36 -2.44 -27.87 0.38
N ASP A 37 -3.63 -28.16 -0.12
CA ASP A 37 -3.76 -28.94 -1.36
C ASP A 37 -3.44 -28.06 -2.58
N VAL A 38 -2.70 -28.62 -3.52
CA VAL A 38 -2.41 -27.98 -4.80
C VAL A 38 -3.70 -27.76 -5.57
N GLY A 39 -3.87 -26.56 -6.11
CA GLY A 39 -5.03 -26.17 -6.90
C GLY A 39 -6.17 -25.57 -6.10
N ILE A 40 -6.14 -25.58 -4.75
CA ILE A 40 -7.15 -24.85 -3.97
C ILE A 40 -6.97 -23.33 -4.16
N VAL A 41 -8.07 -22.62 -4.04
CA VAL A 41 -8.08 -21.16 -4.08
C VAL A 41 -8.11 -20.64 -2.65
N ILE A 42 -7.12 -19.87 -2.26
CA ILE A 42 -7.11 -19.14 -1.01
C ILE A 42 -7.28 -17.64 -1.24
N ASN A 43 -7.93 -17.00 -0.31
CA ASN A 43 -8.14 -15.55 -0.33
C ASN A 43 -7.00 -14.85 0.42
N ILE A 44 -6.28 -13.98 -0.27
CA ILE A 44 -5.24 -13.17 0.35
C ILE A 44 -5.91 -11.91 0.91
N PRO A 45 -5.84 -11.65 2.23
CA PRO A 45 -6.39 -10.44 2.81
C PRO A 45 -5.63 -9.23 2.24
N TYR A 46 -6.37 -8.36 1.55
CA TYR A 46 -5.83 -7.09 1.07
C TYR A 46 -5.97 -6.04 2.17
N GLU A 47 -4.86 -5.59 2.68
CA GLU A 47 -4.82 -4.40 3.51
C GLU A 47 -4.53 -3.19 2.64
N SER A 48 -5.46 -2.25 2.60
CA SER A 48 -5.17 -0.97 1.96
C SER A 48 -3.93 -0.36 2.60
N PRO A 49 -2.93 0.07 1.83
CA PRO A 49 -1.77 0.79 2.35
C PRO A 49 -2.13 2.21 2.84
N LEU A 50 -3.37 2.62 2.60
CA LEU A 50 -3.92 3.91 2.96
C LEU A 50 -5.00 3.76 4.04
N GLU A 51 -5.14 4.80 4.85
CA GLU A 51 -6.19 4.95 5.86
C GLU A 51 -6.82 6.34 5.78
N TYR A 52 -7.98 6.52 6.42
CA TYR A 52 -8.59 7.82 6.54
C TYR A 52 -8.13 8.53 7.81
N TYR A 53 -7.68 9.76 7.64
CA TYR A 53 -7.43 10.70 8.71
C TYR A 53 -8.58 11.69 8.80
N VAL A 54 -9.17 11.83 9.98
CA VAL A 54 -10.22 12.83 10.24
C VAL A 54 -9.54 14.14 10.66
N VAL A 55 -9.77 15.18 9.89
CA VAL A 55 -9.21 16.53 10.13
C VAL A 55 -9.76 17.08 11.44
N ASN A 56 -8.87 17.51 12.32
CA ASN A 56 -9.21 18.17 13.60
C ASN A 56 -9.21 19.69 13.45
N ASP A 57 -9.77 20.36 14.45
CA ASP A 57 -9.70 21.82 14.52
C ASP A 57 -8.25 22.29 14.56
N GLY A 58 -7.87 23.21 13.69
CA GLY A 58 -6.52 23.77 13.59
C GLY A 58 -5.56 22.99 12.72
N ASP A 59 -5.96 21.83 12.14
CA ASP A 59 -5.16 21.13 11.16
C ASP A 59 -5.13 21.90 9.82
N ASP A 60 -3.97 21.81 9.16
CA ASP A 60 -3.78 22.17 7.77
C ASP A 60 -3.03 21.04 7.04
N LEU A 61 -2.95 21.12 5.70
CA LEU A 61 -2.27 20.09 4.92
C LEU A 61 -0.79 19.95 5.28
N TYR A 62 -0.12 21.02 5.72
CA TYR A 62 1.30 20.98 6.11
C TYR A 62 1.50 20.25 7.43
N SER A 63 0.65 20.53 8.42
CA SER A 63 0.71 19.84 9.73
C SER A 63 0.45 18.35 9.60
N ILE A 64 -0.54 17.97 8.76
CA ILE A 64 -0.85 16.57 8.47
C ILE A 64 0.30 15.91 7.70
N ALA A 65 0.85 16.55 6.67
CA ALA A 65 1.99 16.05 5.91
C ALA A 65 3.21 15.76 6.81
N ASN A 66 3.52 16.69 7.72
CA ASN A 66 4.58 16.51 8.72
C ASN A 66 4.31 15.32 9.65
N LYS A 67 3.08 15.16 10.12
CA LYS A 67 2.67 14.03 10.99
C LYS A 67 2.93 12.67 10.32
N TYR A 68 2.71 12.57 9.03
CA TYR A 68 2.93 11.34 8.26
C TYR A 68 4.31 11.27 7.59
N SER A 69 5.16 12.28 7.79
CA SER A 69 6.51 12.38 7.23
C SER A 69 6.54 12.22 5.69
N ILE A 70 5.61 12.88 5.02
CA ILE A 70 5.52 12.94 3.54
C ILE A 70 5.40 14.39 3.07
N PRO A 71 5.81 14.70 1.83
CA PRO A 71 5.62 16.01 1.24
C PRO A 71 4.14 16.41 1.17
N VAL A 72 3.83 17.69 1.41
CA VAL A 72 2.45 18.20 1.37
C VAL A 72 1.80 18.01 0.00
N GLU A 73 2.59 18.09 -1.07
CA GLU A 73 2.15 17.86 -2.44
C GLU A 73 1.58 16.45 -2.63
N PHE A 74 2.09 15.47 -1.88
CA PHE A 74 1.64 14.07 -1.97
C PHE A 74 0.30 13.88 -1.28
N ILE A 75 0.09 14.47 -0.09
CA ILE A 75 -1.22 14.47 0.57
C ILE A 75 -2.25 15.20 -0.27
N ALA A 76 -1.92 16.39 -0.75
CA ALA A 76 -2.81 17.16 -1.61
C ALA A 76 -3.24 16.35 -2.84
N LYS A 77 -2.26 15.79 -3.56
CA LYS A 77 -2.53 14.98 -4.76
C LYS A 77 -3.33 13.71 -4.46
N LEU A 78 -3.01 13.01 -3.37
CA LEU A 78 -3.72 11.80 -2.96
C LEU A 78 -5.22 12.03 -2.72
N ASN A 79 -5.56 13.25 -2.30
CA ASN A 79 -6.91 13.68 -1.96
C ASN A 79 -7.59 14.57 -3.02
N GLY A 80 -6.97 14.77 -4.17
CA GLY A 80 -7.51 15.64 -5.23
C GLY A 80 -7.54 17.13 -4.86
N LEU A 81 -6.70 17.54 -3.90
CA LEU A 81 -6.60 18.90 -3.40
C LEU A 81 -5.42 19.63 -4.03
N LYS A 82 -5.42 20.97 -3.92
CA LYS A 82 -4.26 21.82 -4.23
C LYS A 82 -3.47 22.10 -2.96
N VAL A 83 -2.16 22.28 -3.09
CA VAL A 83 -1.33 22.73 -1.96
C VAL A 83 -1.82 24.12 -1.50
N GLY A 84 -2.06 24.26 -0.19
CA GLY A 84 -2.62 25.47 0.40
C GLY A 84 -4.15 25.59 0.31
N GLU A 85 -4.83 24.58 -0.24
CA GLU A 85 -6.28 24.50 -0.18
C GLU A 85 -6.75 24.32 1.26
N TYR A 86 -7.83 25.01 1.63
CA TYR A 86 -8.41 24.90 2.96
C TYR A 86 -9.09 23.54 3.15
N ILE A 87 -8.84 22.92 4.29
CA ILE A 87 -9.48 21.69 4.73
C ILE A 87 -10.35 21.98 5.95
N TYR A 88 -11.43 21.24 6.10
CA TYR A 88 -12.43 21.49 7.14
C TYR A 88 -12.35 20.47 8.26
N PRO A 89 -12.61 20.85 9.52
CA PRO A 89 -12.76 19.90 10.61
C PRO A 89 -13.79 18.82 10.25
N LYS A 90 -13.48 17.57 10.60
CA LYS A 90 -14.24 16.34 10.28
C LYS A 90 -14.18 15.91 8.80
N GLN A 91 -13.47 16.64 7.93
CA GLN A 91 -13.16 16.13 6.60
C GLN A 91 -12.26 14.88 6.73
N GLU A 92 -12.51 13.89 5.88
CA GLU A 92 -11.68 12.70 5.81
C GLU A 92 -10.64 12.85 4.69
N LEU A 93 -9.38 12.60 5.02
CA LEU A 93 -8.27 12.61 4.07
C LEU A 93 -7.62 11.25 4.03
N LEU A 94 -7.33 10.75 2.84
CA LEU A 94 -6.48 9.57 2.65
C LEU A 94 -5.04 9.92 3.01
N VAL A 95 -4.44 9.06 3.83
CA VAL A 95 -3.04 9.15 4.24
C VAL A 95 -2.39 7.77 4.21
N PRO A 96 -1.07 7.66 4.07
CA PRO A 96 -0.40 6.36 4.16
C PRO A 96 -0.47 5.81 5.58
N LYS A 97 -0.79 4.53 5.73
CA LYS A 97 -0.66 3.83 7.01
C LYS A 97 0.79 3.81 7.49
N LYS A 98 0.97 3.65 8.80
CA LYS A 98 2.29 3.46 9.38
C LYS A 98 3.04 2.30 8.68
N GLY A 99 4.28 2.55 8.28
CA GLY A 99 5.11 1.59 7.56
C GLY A 99 4.96 1.64 6.04
N TYR A 100 4.17 2.58 5.51
CA TYR A 100 4.06 2.84 4.09
C TYR A 100 4.57 4.23 3.74
N LYS A 101 5.15 4.36 2.56
CA LYS A 101 5.61 5.62 1.97
C LYS A 101 4.97 5.82 0.60
N ILE A 102 5.04 7.02 0.11
CA ILE A 102 4.54 7.41 -1.21
C ILE A 102 5.70 7.89 -2.07
N TYR A 103 5.74 7.44 -3.31
CA TYR A 103 6.66 7.93 -4.34
C TYR A 103 5.84 8.56 -5.49
N LEU A 104 6.22 9.75 -5.90
CA LEU A 104 5.62 10.40 -7.06
C LEU A 104 6.49 10.12 -8.29
N THR A 105 5.90 9.48 -9.29
CA THR A 105 6.61 9.14 -10.51
C THR A 105 7.03 10.38 -11.30
N SER A 106 8.19 10.29 -11.91
CA SER A 106 8.75 11.31 -12.79
C SER A 106 8.73 10.85 -14.25
N LYS A 107 8.86 11.78 -15.17
CA LYS A 107 8.99 11.47 -16.60
C LYS A 107 10.17 10.53 -16.83
N GLY A 108 9.92 9.43 -17.54
CA GLY A 108 10.94 8.42 -17.84
C GLY A 108 11.12 7.34 -16.76
N ASP A 109 10.34 7.38 -15.67
CA ASP A 109 10.34 6.26 -14.73
C ASP A 109 9.77 5.00 -15.38
N SER A 110 10.42 3.89 -15.07
CA SER A 110 9.94 2.54 -15.34
C SER A 110 9.81 1.79 -14.02
N ILE A 111 9.07 0.69 -14.01
CA ILE A 111 8.93 -0.13 -12.79
C ILE A 111 10.30 -0.57 -12.25
N ASN A 112 11.24 -0.90 -13.13
CA ASN A 112 12.59 -1.28 -12.74
C ASN A 112 13.39 -0.10 -12.15
N SER A 113 13.27 1.11 -12.73
CA SER A 113 13.96 2.29 -12.19
C SER A 113 13.41 2.67 -10.82
N ILE A 114 12.08 2.57 -10.62
CA ILE A 114 11.42 2.81 -9.34
C ILE A 114 11.83 1.76 -8.31
N SER A 115 11.82 0.47 -8.70
CA SER A 115 12.30 -0.64 -7.88
C SER A 115 13.71 -0.39 -7.34
N ASN A 116 14.64 0.02 -8.21
CA ASN A 116 16.01 0.35 -7.83
C ASN A 116 16.08 1.59 -6.92
N LYS A 117 15.37 2.68 -7.25
CA LYS A 117 15.34 3.92 -6.45
C LYS A 117 14.82 3.69 -5.04
N LEU A 118 13.79 2.85 -4.90
CA LEU A 118 13.16 2.56 -3.62
C LEU A 118 13.79 1.39 -2.86
N ASN A 119 14.74 0.69 -3.49
CA ASN A 119 15.30 -0.57 -2.98
C ASN A 119 14.20 -1.58 -2.58
N LYS A 120 13.24 -1.76 -3.48
CA LYS A 120 12.09 -2.66 -3.33
C LYS A 120 11.99 -3.58 -4.53
N SER A 121 11.46 -4.78 -4.34
CA SER A 121 11.18 -5.64 -5.49
C SER A 121 10.04 -5.07 -6.34
N VAL A 122 10.02 -5.43 -7.62
CA VAL A 122 8.92 -5.06 -8.52
C VAL A 122 7.59 -5.58 -7.99
N ASN A 123 7.57 -6.80 -7.42
CA ASN A 123 6.37 -7.40 -6.85
C ASN A 123 5.87 -6.60 -5.65
N ASP A 124 6.76 -6.18 -4.73
CA ASP A 124 6.37 -5.35 -3.58
C ASP A 124 5.68 -4.03 -4.02
N ILE A 125 6.14 -3.46 -5.14
CA ILE A 125 5.54 -2.24 -5.68
C ILE A 125 4.16 -2.56 -6.28
N ILE A 126 4.05 -3.62 -7.09
CA ILE A 126 2.79 -4.01 -7.74
C ILE A 126 1.74 -4.39 -6.70
N ASP A 127 2.10 -5.17 -5.68
CA ASP A 127 1.17 -5.69 -4.68
C ASP A 127 0.55 -4.57 -3.81
N ASN A 128 1.25 -3.45 -3.66
CA ASN A 128 0.76 -2.30 -2.89
C ASN A 128 0.00 -1.26 -3.72
N ASN A 129 -0.09 -1.45 -5.05
CA ASN A 129 -0.76 -0.51 -5.94
C ASN A 129 -1.77 -1.23 -6.83
N LYS A 130 -3.05 -0.86 -6.74
CA LYS A 130 -4.12 -1.48 -7.53
C LYS A 130 -3.92 -1.30 -9.03
N GLU A 131 -3.40 -0.14 -9.43
CA GLU A 131 -3.21 0.25 -10.82
C GLU A 131 -1.87 0.98 -10.96
N LEU A 132 -1.04 0.50 -11.88
CA LEU A 132 0.25 1.07 -12.22
C LEU A 132 0.30 1.35 -13.72
N TYR A 133 0.16 2.61 -14.09
CA TYR A 133 0.27 3.04 -15.49
C TYR A 133 1.66 3.54 -15.86
N LEU A 134 2.52 3.78 -14.88
CA LEU A 134 3.88 4.33 -15.04
C LEU A 134 3.91 5.63 -15.86
N ILE A 135 2.91 6.46 -15.63
CA ILE A 135 2.85 7.81 -16.19
C ILE A 135 3.51 8.81 -15.23
N GLU A 136 3.93 9.95 -15.78
CA GLU A 136 4.44 11.05 -14.97
C GLU A 136 3.40 11.51 -13.93
N ASN A 137 3.86 11.83 -12.73
CA ASN A 137 3.05 12.29 -11.61
C ASN A 137 2.04 11.25 -11.04
N GLN A 138 2.25 9.96 -11.26
CA GLN A 138 1.53 8.91 -10.56
C GLN A 138 2.07 8.75 -9.13
N LEU A 139 1.17 8.60 -8.16
CA LEU A 139 1.54 8.22 -6.79
C LEU A 139 1.73 6.71 -6.71
N ILE A 140 2.87 6.29 -6.20
CA ILE A 140 3.20 4.89 -5.93
C ILE A 140 3.33 4.72 -4.43
N VAL A 141 2.59 3.76 -3.87
CA VAL A 141 2.65 3.43 -2.46
C VAL A 141 3.55 2.20 -2.28
N TYR A 142 4.40 2.21 -1.28
CA TYR A 142 5.25 1.08 -0.97
C TYR A 142 5.44 0.92 0.54
N LYS A 143 5.71 -0.31 0.98
CA LYS A 143 5.94 -0.62 2.38
C LYS A 143 7.35 -0.19 2.79
N GLU A 144 7.46 0.56 3.88
CA GLU A 144 8.74 0.84 4.55
C GLU A 144 9.19 -0.45 5.27
N LYS A 145 10.50 -0.69 5.37
CA LYS A 145 11.01 -1.86 6.12
C LYS A 145 10.87 -1.65 7.61
#